data_5e02f033a958829496ece5f614fb6eca
#
_entry.id   5e02f033a958829496ece5f614fb6eca
#
_cell.length_a   1.000
_cell.length_b   1.000
_cell.length_c   1.000
_cell.angle_alpha   90.00
_cell.angle_beta   90.00
_cell.angle_gamma   90.00
#
_symmetry.space_group_name_H-M   'P 1'
#
loop_
_entity.id
_entity.type
_entity.pdbx_description
1 polymer ?
#
loop_
_entity_poly.entity_id
_entity_poly.type
_entity_poly.pdbx_seq_one_letter_code
_entity_poly.pdbx_strand_id
1 'polypeptide(L)'
;NMDMDMSKFNVPSNKAVLLTPYVVKDGDRVGMPSLGIYGHDRYFYYVRNDKTMVEGSAETSYRENEVPDLIPYFASVPYEDWMAGSELVLEKKTYGCCGNLVKTEYCTLGGFDMYKPVFLYISPAVEMRKERALEGNAFVDYPVSQTVIYPEYHNNVEELAKIRSTIDSVRLDTDVKVTSIFIKGYASPESPYDNNTRLAKGRT
;
A
#
# COMPACT_ATOMS: atom_id res chain seq x y z
N ASN A 1 0.92 -14.53 15.10
CA ASN A 1 2.06 -15.41 15.29
C ASN A 1 2.62 -15.17 16.68
N MET A 2 2.98 -16.22 17.40
CA MET A 2 3.63 -16.14 18.70
C MET A 2 4.52 -17.34 18.90
N ASP A 3 5.52 -17.22 19.77
CA ASP A 3 6.35 -18.32 20.21
C ASP A 3 5.96 -18.70 21.64
N MET A 4 5.69 -19.97 21.87
CA MET A 4 5.35 -20.48 23.19
C MET A 4 6.60 -21.08 23.81
N ASP A 5 7.11 -20.44 24.87
CA ASP A 5 8.23 -20.98 25.68
C ASP A 5 7.73 -22.08 26.60
N MET A 6 8.14 -23.29 26.31
CA MET A 6 7.76 -24.50 27.05
C MET A 6 8.90 -25.03 27.93
N SER A 7 10.06 -24.38 27.98
CA SER A 7 11.27 -24.83 28.67
C SER A 7 11.07 -25.14 30.17
N LYS A 8 10.07 -24.51 30.80
CA LYS A 8 9.71 -24.74 32.21
C LYS A 8 8.33 -25.40 32.36
N PHE A 9 7.74 -25.86 31.25
CA PHE A 9 6.41 -26.44 31.28
C PHE A 9 6.50 -27.92 31.62
N ASN A 10 5.79 -28.35 32.64
CA ASN A 10 5.77 -29.73 33.12
C ASN A 10 4.30 -30.17 33.29
N VAL A 11 4.00 -31.37 32.80
CA VAL A 11 2.69 -32.00 32.92
C VAL A 11 2.82 -33.33 33.63
N PRO A 12 2.19 -33.57 34.80
CA PRO A 12 2.21 -34.84 35.46
C PRO A 12 1.76 -35.99 34.56
N SER A 13 2.38 -37.18 34.72
CA SER A 13 2.20 -38.34 33.85
C SER A 13 0.75 -38.70 33.53
N ASN A 14 -0.13 -38.54 34.53
CA ASN A 14 -1.56 -38.87 34.43
C ASN A 14 -2.49 -37.69 34.01
N LYS A 15 -1.92 -36.55 33.65
CA LYS A 15 -2.66 -35.36 33.28
C LYS A 15 -2.49 -34.98 31.82
N ALA A 16 -3.40 -34.14 31.30
CA ALA A 16 -3.26 -33.48 30.04
C ALA A 16 -3.55 -31.98 30.22
N VAL A 17 -2.89 -31.17 29.41
CA VAL A 17 -3.11 -29.73 29.36
C VAL A 17 -3.48 -29.35 27.93
N LEU A 18 -4.55 -28.58 27.80
CA LEU A 18 -4.97 -27.99 26.54
C LEU A 18 -4.74 -26.47 26.62
N LEU A 19 -3.97 -25.97 25.69
CA LEU A 19 -3.71 -24.53 25.52
C LEU A 19 -4.50 -24.04 24.32
N THR A 20 -5.41 -23.10 24.54
CA THR A 20 -6.24 -22.53 23.48
C THR A 20 -6.16 -21.02 23.52
N PRO A 21 -5.57 -20.38 22.51
CA PRO A 21 -5.61 -18.93 22.41
C PRO A 21 -7.00 -18.46 21.95
N TYR A 22 -7.45 -17.35 22.52
CA TYR A 22 -8.70 -16.67 22.18
C TYR A 22 -8.45 -15.20 21.91
N VAL A 23 -9.13 -14.65 20.91
CA VAL A 23 -9.37 -13.22 20.79
C VAL A 23 -10.64 -12.91 21.60
N VAL A 24 -10.55 -11.97 22.53
CA VAL A 24 -11.64 -11.67 23.49
C VAL A 24 -11.88 -10.16 23.57
N LYS A 25 -13.17 -9.77 23.55
CA LYS A 25 -13.58 -8.39 23.86
C LYS A 25 -15.05 -8.34 24.25
N ASP A 26 -15.36 -7.64 25.34
CA ASP A 26 -16.71 -7.31 25.77
C ASP A 26 -17.69 -8.50 25.86
N GLY A 27 -17.18 -9.72 26.08
CA GLY A 27 -17.96 -10.96 26.15
C GLY A 27 -17.97 -11.79 24.87
N ASP A 28 -17.60 -11.21 23.76
CA ASP A 28 -17.37 -11.93 22.50
C ASP A 28 -16.00 -12.61 22.50
N ARG A 29 -15.93 -13.81 21.95
CA ARG A 29 -14.67 -14.55 21.84
C ARG A 29 -14.62 -15.44 20.60
N VAL A 30 -13.47 -15.53 20.00
CA VAL A 30 -13.17 -16.52 18.94
C VAL A 30 -11.93 -17.30 19.32
N GLY A 31 -12.03 -18.64 19.27
CA GLY A 31 -10.94 -19.56 19.58
C GLY A 31 -10.07 -19.83 18.37
N MET A 32 -8.80 -20.03 18.65
CA MET A 32 -7.82 -20.50 17.67
C MET A 32 -7.50 -21.98 17.90
N PRO A 33 -6.78 -22.65 16.98
CA PRO A 33 -6.38 -24.05 17.12
C PRO A 33 -5.74 -24.33 18.48
N SER A 34 -6.17 -25.41 19.12
CA SER A 34 -5.69 -25.79 20.44
C SER A 34 -4.41 -26.64 20.35
N LEU A 35 -3.51 -26.44 21.32
CA LEU A 35 -2.31 -27.25 21.52
C LEU A 35 -2.49 -28.15 22.71
N GLY A 36 -2.36 -29.46 22.53
CA GLY A 36 -2.45 -30.45 23.59
C GLY A 36 -1.10 -30.96 24.07
N ILE A 37 -0.86 -30.99 25.39
CA ILE A 37 0.33 -31.55 25.99
C ILE A 37 -0.08 -32.62 27.00
N TYR A 38 0.39 -33.81 26.81
CA TYR A 38 -0.02 -34.99 27.54
C TYR A 38 1.14 -35.55 28.35
N GLY A 39 0.94 -35.78 29.64
CA GLY A 39 1.83 -36.57 30.43
C GLY A 39 1.93 -38.01 29.90
N HIS A 40 2.97 -38.72 30.26
CA HIS A 40 3.31 -40.02 29.69
C HIS A 40 2.13 -41.02 29.63
N ASP A 41 1.53 -41.33 30.78
CA ASP A 41 0.45 -42.32 30.87
C ASP A 41 -0.82 -41.84 30.15
N ARG A 42 -1.08 -40.53 30.23
CA ARG A 42 -2.21 -39.92 29.59
C ARG A 42 -2.10 -39.89 28.05
N TYR A 43 -0.88 -39.73 27.54
CA TYR A 43 -0.60 -39.79 26.10
C TYR A 43 -0.92 -41.14 25.50
N PHE A 44 -0.45 -42.23 26.15
CA PHE A 44 -0.72 -43.57 25.66
C PHE A 44 -2.19 -43.95 25.80
N TYR A 45 -2.87 -43.48 26.83
CA TYR A 45 -4.30 -43.67 26.93
C TYR A 45 -5.03 -42.95 25.82
N TYR A 46 -4.65 -41.70 25.48
CA TYR A 46 -5.17 -40.94 24.37
C TYR A 46 -4.97 -41.64 23.02
N VAL A 47 -3.78 -42.13 22.74
CA VAL A 47 -3.46 -42.84 21.49
C VAL A 47 -4.29 -44.13 21.32
N ARG A 48 -4.53 -44.87 22.42
CA ARG A 48 -5.33 -46.09 22.40
C ARG A 48 -6.81 -45.90 22.20
N ASN A 49 -7.33 -44.70 22.51
CA ASN A 49 -8.76 -44.37 22.41
C ASN A 49 -9.06 -43.41 21.28
N ASP A 50 -8.38 -43.52 20.16
CA ASP A 50 -8.60 -42.77 18.94
C ASP A 50 -8.70 -41.24 19.11
N LYS A 51 -7.90 -40.69 20.01
CA LYS A 51 -7.78 -39.24 20.24
C LYS A 51 -9.05 -38.54 20.74
N THR A 52 -10.02 -39.25 21.33
CA THR A 52 -11.33 -38.69 21.72
C THR A 52 -11.41 -38.26 23.20
N MET A 53 -10.29 -38.10 23.88
CA MET A 53 -10.27 -38.06 25.35
C MET A 53 -10.27 -36.69 26.00
N VAL A 54 -10.09 -35.64 25.23
CA VAL A 54 -10.16 -34.26 25.70
C VAL A 54 -11.26 -33.57 24.93
N GLU A 55 -12.20 -32.98 25.65
CA GLU A 55 -13.25 -32.15 25.07
C GLU A 55 -12.62 -30.98 24.28
N GLY A 56 -12.79 -30.98 22.97
CA GLY A 56 -12.04 -30.13 22.06
C GLY A 56 -10.71 -30.80 21.67
N SER A 57 -10.71 -31.53 20.57
CA SER A 57 -9.50 -32.14 20.02
C SER A 57 -8.43 -31.10 19.77
N ALA A 58 -7.26 -31.25 20.38
CA ALA A 58 -6.10 -30.43 20.05
C ALA A 58 -5.74 -30.67 18.59
N GLU A 59 -5.50 -29.61 17.84
CA GLU A 59 -5.05 -29.72 16.45
C GLU A 59 -3.63 -30.25 16.38
N THR A 60 -2.80 -29.86 17.36
CA THR A 60 -1.45 -30.39 17.53
C THR A 60 -1.29 -30.95 18.94
N SER A 61 -0.67 -32.11 19.06
CA SER A 61 -0.50 -32.82 20.34
C SER A 61 0.93 -33.26 20.55
N TYR A 62 1.43 -33.06 21.74
CA TYR A 62 2.77 -33.46 22.16
C TYR A 62 2.69 -34.35 23.42
N ARG A 63 3.62 -35.32 23.50
CA ARG A 63 3.94 -35.96 24.78
C ARG A 63 4.91 -35.04 25.54
N GLU A 64 4.75 -34.93 26.86
CA GLU A 64 5.55 -34.03 27.70
C GLU A 64 7.06 -34.07 27.41
N ASN A 65 7.65 -35.26 27.31
CA ASN A 65 9.07 -35.42 27.05
C ASN A 65 9.52 -35.14 25.61
N GLU A 66 8.59 -34.83 24.73
CA GLU A 66 8.80 -34.56 23.30
C GLU A 66 8.39 -33.12 22.92
N VAL A 67 7.99 -32.33 23.91
CA VAL A 67 7.67 -30.92 23.69
C VAL A 67 8.96 -30.16 23.42
N PRO A 68 9.06 -29.45 22.29
CA PRO A 68 10.18 -28.54 22.05
C PRO A 68 10.19 -27.40 23.08
N ASP A 69 11.39 -26.93 23.45
CA ASP A 69 11.52 -25.79 24.37
C ASP A 69 10.81 -24.54 23.86
N LEU A 70 10.72 -24.38 22.53
CA LEU A 70 10.02 -23.30 21.85
C LEU A 70 9.10 -23.85 20.76
N ILE A 71 7.80 -23.56 20.86
CA ILE A 71 6.82 -23.94 19.85
C ILE A 71 6.38 -22.69 19.08
N PRO A 72 6.73 -22.59 17.77
CA PRO A 72 6.18 -21.53 16.92
C PRO A 72 4.69 -21.81 16.68
N TYR A 73 3.85 -20.90 17.12
CA TYR A 73 2.41 -21.01 16.96
C TYR A 73 1.89 -20.01 15.91
N PHE A 74 1.20 -20.53 14.92
CA PHE A 74 0.60 -19.76 13.83
C PHE A 74 -0.90 -20.06 13.75
N ALA A 75 -1.71 -19.04 13.80
CA ALA A 75 -3.15 -19.16 13.57
C ALA A 75 -3.68 -17.92 12.84
N SER A 76 -4.77 -18.09 12.12
CA SER A 76 -5.53 -17.02 11.51
C SER A 76 -7.01 -17.25 11.74
N VAL A 77 -7.73 -16.17 12.02
CA VAL A 77 -9.18 -16.16 12.11
C VAL A 77 -9.72 -15.06 11.21
N PRO A 78 -10.92 -15.22 10.61
CA PRO A 78 -11.57 -14.15 9.89
C PRO A 78 -11.73 -12.93 10.79
N TYR A 79 -11.42 -11.75 10.27
CA TYR A 79 -11.58 -10.52 11.02
C TYR A 79 -13.07 -10.10 11.09
N GLU A 80 -13.50 -9.72 12.26
CA GLU A 80 -14.79 -9.09 12.52
C GLU A 80 -14.59 -7.74 13.24
N ASP A 81 -15.47 -6.78 13.03
CA ASP A 81 -15.31 -5.39 13.51
C ASP A 81 -15.16 -5.28 15.03
N TRP A 82 -15.77 -6.18 15.80
CA TRP A 82 -15.64 -6.22 17.24
C TRP A 82 -14.21 -6.54 17.73
N MET A 83 -13.41 -7.20 16.88
CA MET A 83 -12.03 -7.57 17.22
C MET A 83 -11.08 -6.36 17.30
N ALA A 84 -11.49 -5.18 16.82
CA ALA A 84 -10.68 -3.97 16.96
C ALA A 84 -10.53 -3.57 18.43
N GLY A 85 -9.28 -3.56 18.95
CA GLY A 85 -8.98 -3.31 20.36
C GLY A 85 -9.35 -4.46 21.29
N SER A 86 -9.32 -5.70 20.78
CA SER A 86 -9.50 -6.93 21.56
C SER A 86 -8.20 -7.34 22.24
N GLU A 87 -8.29 -8.28 23.15
CA GLU A 87 -7.17 -8.92 23.84
C GLU A 87 -6.95 -10.34 23.36
N LEU A 88 -5.69 -10.76 23.31
CA LEU A 88 -5.30 -12.15 23.13
C LEU A 88 -5.18 -12.82 24.51
N VAL A 89 -5.99 -13.82 24.77
CA VAL A 89 -6.05 -14.55 26.02
C VAL A 89 -5.74 -16.01 25.77
N LEU A 90 -4.78 -16.56 26.50
CA LEU A 90 -4.49 -17.98 26.49
C LEU A 90 -5.30 -18.67 27.58
N GLU A 91 -6.19 -19.58 27.19
CA GLU A 91 -6.89 -20.47 28.08
C GLU A 91 -6.08 -21.75 28.28
N LYS A 92 -5.78 -22.10 29.52
CA LYS A 92 -5.11 -23.35 29.88
C LYS A 92 -6.09 -24.22 30.67
N LYS A 93 -6.51 -25.31 30.08
CA LYS A 93 -7.34 -26.34 30.71
C LYS A 93 -6.49 -27.53 31.10
N THR A 94 -6.56 -27.92 32.36
CA THR A 94 -5.89 -29.11 32.89
C THR A 94 -6.90 -30.22 33.11
N TYR A 95 -6.67 -31.36 32.54
CA TYR A 95 -7.50 -32.57 32.64
C TYR A 95 -6.84 -33.63 33.49
N GLY A 96 -7.61 -34.32 34.31
CA GLY A 96 -7.17 -35.42 35.15
C GLY A 96 -7.09 -36.77 34.38
N CYS A 97 -6.80 -37.83 35.18
CA CYS A 97 -6.62 -39.16 34.63
C CYS A 97 -7.82 -39.73 33.84
N CYS A 98 -9.03 -39.34 34.17
CA CYS A 98 -10.26 -39.88 33.55
C CYS A 98 -10.90 -38.88 32.56
N GLY A 99 -10.16 -37.84 32.16
CA GLY A 99 -10.65 -36.82 31.21
C GLY A 99 -11.49 -35.73 31.84
N ASN A 100 -11.67 -35.74 33.15
CA ASN A 100 -12.38 -34.70 33.87
C ASN A 100 -11.57 -33.40 33.89
N LEU A 101 -12.22 -32.27 33.64
CA LEU A 101 -11.63 -30.95 33.81
C LEU A 101 -11.31 -30.69 35.29
N VAL A 102 -10.03 -30.47 35.58
CA VAL A 102 -9.54 -30.22 36.95
C VAL A 102 -9.40 -28.72 37.20
N LYS A 103 -8.87 -27.96 36.24
CA LYS A 103 -8.58 -26.53 36.38
C LYS A 103 -8.65 -25.82 35.04
N THR A 104 -9.15 -24.58 35.06
CA THR A 104 -9.04 -23.64 33.96
C THR A 104 -8.30 -22.40 34.45
N GLU A 105 -7.32 -21.95 33.69
CA GLU A 105 -6.52 -20.74 33.95
C GLU A 105 -6.53 -19.88 32.70
N TYR A 106 -6.50 -18.57 32.87
CA TYR A 106 -6.45 -17.60 31.79
C TYR A 106 -5.24 -16.71 31.96
N CYS A 107 -4.56 -16.41 30.85
CA CYS A 107 -3.44 -15.49 30.81
C CYS A 107 -3.60 -14.53 29.65
N THR A 108 -3.70 -13.23 29.92
CA THR A 108 -3.70 -12.22 28.86
C THR A 108 -2.30 -12.06 28.31
N LEU A 109 -2.14 -12.26 27.01
CA LEU A 109 -0.85 -12.20 26.31
C LEU A 109 -0.58 -10.81 25.74
N GLY A 110 -1.64 -10.04 25.40
CA GLY A 110 -1.51 -8.69 24.87
C GLY A 110 -2.79 -8.22 24.19
N GLY A 111 -2.81 -6.96 23.80
CA GLY A 111 -3.91 -6.36 23.05
C GLY A 111 -3.63 -6.32 21.54
N PHE A 112 -4.69 -6.36 20.74
CA PHE A 112 -4.63 -6.13 19.30
C PHE A 112 -4.93 -4.67 18.99
N ASP A 113 -3.89 -3.86 18.87
CA ASP A 113 -4.01 -2.53 18.28
C ASP A 113 -4.00 -2.67 16.75
N MET A 114 -5.19 -2.64 16.19
CA MET A 114 -5.32 -2.60 14.72
C MET A 114 -4.87 -1.23 14.22
N TYR A 115 -3.80 -1.21 13.45
CA TYR A 115 -3.40 -0.03 12.71
C TYR A 115 -4.52 0.35 11.72
N LYS A 116 -5.21 1.45 12.04
CA LYS A 116 -6.14 2.08 11.08
C LYS A 116 -5.33 3.02 10.21
N PRO A 117 -5.15 2.74 8.92
CA PRO A 117 -4.42 3.66 8.05
C PRO A 117 -5.19 4.98 8.01
N VAL A 118 -4.52 6.07 8.40
CA VAL A 118 -5.02 7.43 8.22
C VAL A 118 -4.67 7.84 6.80
N PHE A 119 -5.67 7.88 5.93
CA PHE A 119 -5.49 8.40 4.58
C PHE A 119 -5.48 9.94 4.63
N LEU A 120 -4.31 10.52 4.43
CA LEU A 120 -4.19 11.96 4.22
C LEU A 120 -4.54 12.23 2.75
N TYR A 121 -5.74 12.71 2.52
CA TYR A 121 -6.12 13.23 1.22
C TYR A 121 -5.58 14.65 1.08
N ILE A 122 -4.66 14.84 0.15
CA ILE A 122 -4.28 16.17 -0.29
C ILE A 122 -5.41 16.62 -1.21
N SER A 123 -6.25 17.54 -0.75
CA SER A 123 -7.21 18.19 -1.63
C SER A 123 -6.42 19.00 -2.67
N PRO A 124 -6.52 18.68 -3.97
CA PRO A 124 -5.84 19.48 -4.98
C PRO A 124 -6.36 20.91 -4.90
N ALA A 125 -5.43 21.88 -4.95
CA ALA A 125 -5.82 23.27 -5.06
C ALA A 125 -6.64 23.46 -6.34
N VAL A 126 -7.81 24.07 -6.22
CA VAL A 126 -8.64 24.38 -7.38
C VAL A 126 -7.93 25.48 -8.16
N GLU A 127 -7.50 25.16 -9.37
CA GLU A 127 -6.92 26.13 -10.29
C GLU A 127 -8.06 27.01 -10.83
N MET A 128 -8.22 28.18 -10.26
CA MET A 128 -9.29 29.13 -10.64
C MET A 128 -9.08 29.68 -12.04
N ARG A 129 -7.87 29.63 -12.57
CA ARG A 129 -7.51 30.11 -13.90
C ARG A 129 -6.44 29.22 -14.48
N LYS A 130 -6.72 28.62 -15.62
CA LYS A 130 -5.74 27.81 -16.36
C LYS A 130 -4.95 28.72 -17.30
N GLU A 131 -3.64 28.79 -17.10
CA GLU A 131 -2.73 29.45 -18.02
C GLU A 131 -2.01 28.39 -18.85
N ARG A 132 -1.99 28.57 -20.16
CA ARG A 132 -1.35 27.67 -21.10
C ARG A 132 -0.55 28.45 -22.11
N ALA A 133 0.61 27.92 -22.51
CA ALA A 133 1.39 28.43 -23.63
C ALA A 133 1.16 27.52 -24.86
N LEU A 134 0.96 28.15 -26.01
CA LEU A 134 0.99 27.49 -27.30
C LEU A 134 2.22 28.00 -28.04
N GLU A 135 3.05 27.08 -28.51
CA GLU A 135 4.26 27.42 -29.28
C GLU A 135 4.07 26.96 -30.73
N GLY A 136 4.51 27.80 -31.64
CA GLY A 136 4.54 27.51 -33.08
C GLY A 136 5.85 27.96 -33.67
N ASN A 137 6.39 27.19 -34.61
CA ASN A 137 7.60 27.52 -35.33
C ASN A 137 7.29 27.70 -36.82
N ALA A 138 7.86 28.71 -37.43
CA ALA A 138 7.78 28.94 -38.86
C ALA A 138 9.12 29.46 -39.38
N PHE A 139 9.46 29.07 -40.61
CA PHE A 139 10.71 29.44 -41.26
C PHE A 139 10.43 30.40 -42.42
N VAL A 140 10.37 31.70 -42.12
CA VAL A 140 10.11 32.72 -43.11
C VAL A 140 11.42 33.16 -43.76
N ASP A 141 11.47 33.04 -45.06
CA ASP A 141 12.63 33.44 -45.88
C ASP A 141 12.61 34.94 -46.21
N TYR A 142 13.77 35.56 -46.12
CA TYR A 142 13.96 36.96 -46.44
C TYR A 142 15.06 37.14 -47.50
N PRO A 143 14.91 38.06 -48.44
CA PRO A 143 16.04 38.45 -49.28
C PRO A 143 17.21 38.97 -48.47
N VAL A 144 18.41 38.89 -49.02
CA VAL A 144 19.66 39.26 -48.34
C VAL A 144 19.58 40.67 -47.75
N SER A 145 19.89 40.78 -46.43
CA SER A 145 19.89 42.03 -45.66
C SER A 145 18.53 42.77 -45.58
N GLN A 146 17.43 42.08 -45.87
CA GLN A 146 16.08 42.65 -45.82
C GLN A 146 15.28 42.17 -44.61
N THR A 147 14.31 42.96 -44.19
CA THR A 147 13.39 42.67 -43.08
C THR A 147 11.92 42.63 -43.52
N VAL A 148 11.65 42.95 -44.79
CA VAL A 148 10.29 42.92 -45.36
C VAL A 148 9.97 41.47 -45.74
N ILE A 149 8.76 41.03 -45.39
CA ILE A 149 8.24 39.72 -45.76
C ILE A 149 7.64 39.82 -47.16
N TYR A 150 8.13 39.01 -48.05
CA TYR A 150 7.54 38.80 -49.37
C TYR A 150 6.81 37.44 -49.36
N PRO A 151 5.45 37.46 -49.41
CA PRO A 151 4.71 36.21 -49.31
C PRO A 151 5.06 35.15 -50.35
N GLU A 152 5.41 35.56 -51.57
CA GLU A 152 5.69 34.69 -52.67
C GLU A 152 7.19 34.37 -52.82
N TYR A 153 8.01 34.75 -51.85
CA TYR A 153 9.44 34.46 -51.85
C TYR A 153 9.70 33.08 -51.22
N HIS A 154 10.32 32.21 -52.01
CA HIS A 154 10.61 30.82 -51.60
C HIS A 154 9.36 30.08 -51.09
N ASN A 155 9.39 29.55 -49.86
CA ASN A 155 8.31 28.78 -49.28
C ASN A 155 7.41 29.60 -48.29
N ASN A 156 7.48 30.93 -48.38
CA ASN A 156 6.81 31.80 -47.43
C ASN A 156 5.27 31.63 -47.40
N VAL A 157 4.64 31.26 -48.52
CA VAL A 157 3.20 31.00 -48.57
C VAL A 157 2.78 29.97 -47.55
N GLU A 158 3.49 28.84 -47.53
CA GLU A 158 3.19 27.74 -46.60
C GLU A 158 3.53 28.10 -45.15
N GLU A 159 4.69 28.73 -44.92
CA GLU A 159 5.13 29.11 -43.60
C GLU A 159 4.24 30.19 -42.96
N LEU A 160 3.78 31.16 -43.73
CA LEU A 160 2.78 32.15 -43.29
C LEU A 160 1.43 31.51 -43.03
N ALA A 161 1.05 30.47 -43.79
CA ALA A 161 -0.18 29.72 -43.53
C ALA A 161 -0.11 28.97 -42.19
N LYS A 162 1.04 28.41 -41.82
CA LYS A 162 1.25 27.79 -40.49
C LYS A 162 1.07 28.81 -39.36
N ILE A 163 1.65 29.99 -39.49
CA ILE A 163 1.47 31.09 -38.49
C ILE A 163 0.02 31.43 -38.36
N ARG A 164 -0.70 31.66 -39.48
CA ARG A 164 -2.14 31.97 -39.45
C ARG A 164 -2.97 30.87 -38.77
N SER A 165 -2.71 29.60 -39.16
CA SER A 165 -3.40 28.44 -38.56
C SER A 165 -3.19 28.37 -37.05
N THR A 166 -1.99 28.63 -36.57
CA THR A 166 -1.67 28.64 -35.14
C THR A 166 -2.40 29.75 -34.42
N ILE A 167 -2.49 30.97 -35.00
CA ILE A 167 -3.21 32.09 -34.43
C ILE A 167 -4.71 31.85 -34.45
N ASP A 168 -5.24 31.35 -35.57
CA ASP A 168 -6.65 31.09 -35.73
C ASP A 168 -7.18 30.01 -34.80
N SER A 169 -6.36 28.99 -34.51
CA SER A 169 -6.72 27.93 -33.55
C SER A 169 -7.01 28.46 -32.14
N VAL A 170 -6.34 29.55 -31.75
CA VAL A 170 -6.55 30.19 -30.45
C VAL A 170 -7.60 31.28 -30.53
N ARG A 171 -7.63 32.00 -31.65
CA ARG A 171 -8.60 33.12 -31.83
C ARG A 171 -10.06 32.67 -31.98
N LEU A 172 -10.26 31.50 -32.56
CA LEU A 172 -11.58 30.91 -32.78
C LEU A 172 -12.11 30.16 -31.54
N ASP A 173 -11.28 29.93 -30.55
CA ASP A 173 -11.69 29.28 -29.28
C ASP A 173 -12.31 30.34 -28.35
N THR A 174 -13.60 30.23 -28.12
CA THR A 174 -14.36 31.14 -27.26
C THR A 174 -14.02 31.04 -25.77
N ASP A 175 -13.42 29.92 -25.38
CA ASP A 175 -13.09 29.65 -23.99
C ASP A 175 -11.67 30.12 -23.63
N VAL A 176 -10.94 30.62 -24.62
CA VAL A 176 -9.55 31.07 -24.48
C VAL A 176 -9.42 32.57 -24.65
N LYS A 177 -8.74 33.20 -23.73
CA LYS A 177 -8.33 34.60 -23.83
C LYS A 177 -6.83 34.73 -24.01
N VAL A 178 -6.39 35.24 -25.17
CA VAL A 178 -4.98 35.53 -25.38
C VAL A 178 -4.56 36.69 -24.48
N THR A 179 -3.56 36.46 -23.65
CA THR A 179 -3.01 37.45 -22.71
C THR A 179 -1.72 38.07 -23.21
N SER A 180 -0.93 37.35 -23.97
CA SER A 180 0.33 37.84 -24.55
C SER A 180 0.73 37.01 -25.78
N ILE A 181 1.48 37.61 -26.65
CA ILE A 181 2.11 36.95 -27.81
C ILE A 181 3.59 37.35 -27.78
N PHE A 182 4.45 36.34 -27.83
CA PHE A 182 5.91 36.54 -27.89
C PHE A 182 6.39 36.05 -29.27
N ILE A 183 7.11 36.92 -29.98
CA ILE A 183 7.71 36.59 -31.26
C ILE A 183 9.22 36.66 -31.10
N LYS A 184 9.94 35.64 -31.57
CA LYS A 184 11.39 35.57 -31.55
C LYS A 184 11.92 35.32 -32.97
N GLY A 185 12.58 36.32 -33.50
CA GLY A 185 13.19 36.24 -34.81
C GLY A 185 14.68 35.95 -34.75
N TYR A 186 15.19 35.36 -35.84
CA TYR A 186 16.61 35.04 -35.98
C TYR A 186 17.14 35.56 -37.30
N ALA A 187 18.44 35.78 -37.38
CA ALA A 187 19.17 36.07 -38.58
C ALA A 187 20.25 35.03 -38.83
N SER A 188 20.67 34.86 -40.08
CA SER A 188 21.77 33.95 -40.43
C SER A 188 23.08 34.39 -39.76
N PRO A 189 23.91 33.46 -39.25
CA PRO A 189 25.17 33.78 -38.57
C PRO A 189 26.30 34.29 -39.47
N GLU A 190 26.07 34.35 -40.76
CA GLU A 190 27.10 34.71 -41.76
C GLU A 190 27.53 36.19 -41.73
N SER A 191 26.77 37.06 -41.06
CA SER A 191 27.01 38.48 -41.01
C SER A 191 27.53 38.93 -39.63
N PRO A 192 28.18 40.08 -39.50
CA PRO A 192 28.58 40.60 -38.20
C PRO A 192 27.43 40.69 -37.20
N TYR A 193 27.72 40.54 -35.91
CA TYR A 193 26.74 40.46 -34.83
C TYR A 193 25.74 41.63 -34.81
N ASP A 194 26.24 42.88 -34.98
CA ASP A 194 25.40 44.06 -34.97
C ASP A 194 24.37 44.07 -36.12
N ASN A 195 24.78 43.64 -37.32
CA ASN A 195 23.90 43.52 -38.46
C ASN A 195 22.86 42.41 -38.24
N ASN A 196 23.28 41.27 -37.69
CA ASN A 196 22.37 40.15 -37.39
C ASN A 196 21.37 40.55 -36.29
N THR A 197 21.78 41.31 -35.27
CA THR A 197 20.87 41.85 -34.25
C THR A 197 19.83 42.80 -34.85
N ARG A 198 20.27 43.70 -35.74
CA ARG A 198 19.35 44.58 -36.46
C ARG A 198 18.34 43.84 -37.33
N LEU A 199 18.82 42.84 -38.07
CA LEU A 199 17.96 42.02 -38.91
C LEU A 199 17.00 41.17 -38.10
N ALA A 200 17.45 40.54 -37.05
CA ALA A 200 16.59 39.75 -36.15
C ALA A 200 15.46 40.62 -35.54
N LYS A 201 15.79 41.80 -35.04
CA LYS A 201 14.80 42.77 -34.53
C LYS A 201 13.81 43.26 -35.58
N GLY A 202 14.28 43.47 -36.81
CA GLY A 202 13.39 43.94 -37.90
C GLY A 202 12.53 42.83 -38.49
N ARG A 203 12.78 41.58 -38.18
CA ARG A 203 12.05 40.38 -38.61
C ARG A 203 11.04 39.91 -37.59
N THR A 204 10.98 40.48 -36.38
CA THR A 204 9.98 40.27 -35.33
C THR A 204 8.91 41.35 -35.39
#